data_deebe6a79858b9b6ecf0c1147a801804
#
_entry.id   deebe6a79858b9b6ecf0c1147a801804
#
_cell.length_a   1.000
_cell.length_b   1.000
_cell.length_c   1.000
_cell.angle_alpha   90.00
_cell.angle_beta   90.00
_cell.angle_gamma   90.00
#
_symmetry.space_group_name_H-M   'P 1'
#
loop_
_entity.id
_entity.type
_entity.pdbx_description
1 polymer ?
#
loop_
_entity_poly.entity_id
_entity_poly.type
_entity_poly.pdbx_seq_one_letter_code
_entity_poly.pdbx_strand_id
1 'polypeptide(L)'
;MSLYSRIVPRVTINLSSIRSNYKLLESKLSNSVLASVLKANAYGLGIERVALTLSKAGCNIFFVATLDEGIELRQILPKATIYIFHGFFSESYGDYRKYKLKPILNSIEQIRDWLPYSDIMAGVQFDTGMLRLGLKPKDIENLRDKEKKNIELLMSHLACADDKNDKKNLKQLKKFNNAIISFKAKYNSLAASSGIFLGRNYHHNLCRTGAALFGINPTPYEPNHMQSSISLQTGILQIRQVNNRETVGYGGTYQVSRATKIATIAIGYADGFLRSLGNKGSVFINQYKAPIIGRISMDLTTIDVTDVPDQFLYSGNCVDLIGPNYDLDEIAKDAGTIGYEILTSLGSRVKRHYIDN
;
A
#
# COMPACT_ATOMS: atom_id res chain seq x y z
N MET A 1 -24.89 -18.22 -6.47
CA MET A 1 -24.27 -17.11 -7.24
C MET A 1 -24.49 -17.35 -8.72
N SER A 2 -24.87 -16.31 -9.49
CA SER A 2 -24.99 -16.40 -10.96
C SER A 2 -23.64 -16.66 -11.62
N LEU A 3 -23.61 -17.22 -12.84
CA LEU A 3 -22.38 -17.41 -13.61
C LEU A 3 -21.61 -16.09 -13.77
N TYR A 4 -22.32 -15.01 -14.07
CA TYR A 4 -21.75 -13.67 -14.20
C TYR A 4 -20.98 -13.23 -12.94
N SER A 5 -21.55 -13.46 -11.74
CA SER A 5 -20.90 -13.07 -10.48
C SER A 5 -19.65 -13.91 -10.15
N ARG A 6 -19.49 -15.09 -10.77
CA ARG A 6 -18.28 -15.92 -10.62
C ARG A 6 -17.14 -15.50 -11.55
N ILE A 7 -17.49 -14.89 -12.69
CA ILE A 7 -16.53 -14.48 -13.73
C ILE A 7 -15.90 -13.13 -13.40
N VAL A 8 -16.66 -12.18 -12.84
CA VAL A 8 -16.18 -10.82 -12.58
C VAL A 8 -15.02 -10.83 -11.57
N PRO A 9 -13.90 -10.13 -11.87
CA PRO A 9 -12.78 -10.00 -10.94
C PRO A 9 -13.22 -9.44 -9.59
N ARG A 10 -12.77 -10.08 -8.53
CA ARG A 10 -13.16 -9.77 -7.15
C ARG A 10 -11.95 -9.79 -6.23
N VAL A 11 -11.74 -8.72 -5.48
CA VAL A 11 -10.83 -8.70 -4.33
C VAL A 11 -11.64 -8.86 -3.04
N THR A 12 -11.32 -9.89 -2.27
CA THR A 12 -11.83 -10.07 -0.91
C THR A 12 -10.84 -9.45 0.06
N ILE A 13 -11.35 -8.58 0.94
CA ILE A 13 -10.57 -7.81 1.91
C ILE A 13 -10.99 -8.26 3.30
N ASN A 14 -10.06 -8.88 4.02
CA ASN A 14 -10.28 -9.37 5.38
C ASN A 14 -9.94 -8.26 6.41
N LEU A 15 -10.99 -7.63 6.94
CA LEU A 15 -10.87 -6.56 7.91
C LEU A 15 -10.30 -7.05 9.26
N SER A 16 -10.57 -8.30 9.65
CA SER A 16 -10.02 -8.86 10.87
C SER A 16 -8.51 -9.07 10.77
N SER A 17 -7.99 -9.48 9.60
CA SER A 17 -6.53 -9.53 9.35
C SER A 17 -5.89 -8.15 9.43
N ILE A 18 -6.52 -7.11 8.86
CA ILE A 18 -6.03 -5.72 8.95
C ILE A 18 -5.98 -5.27 10.42
N ARG A 19 -7.01 -5.56 11.20
CA ARG A 19 -7.06 -5.27 12.63
C ARG A 19 -5.98 -6.03 13.40
N SER A 20 -5.77 -7.30 13.12
CA SER A 20 -4.72 -8.13 13.73
C SER A 20 -3.33 -7.61 13.40
N ASN A 21 -3.08 -7.22 12.16
CA ASN A 21 -1.81 -6.62 11.73
C ASN A 21 -1.55 -5.28 12.46
N TYR A 22 -2.58 -4.43 12.59
CA TYR A 22 -2.47 -3.20 13.37
C TYR A 22 -2.08 -3.49 14.82
N LYS A 23 -2.75 -4.43 15.47
CA LYS A 23 -2.47 -4.82 16.86
C LYS A 23 -1.09 -5.44 17.03
N LEU A 24 -0.65 -6.26 16.09
CA LEU A 24 0.71 -6.81 16.11
C LEU A 24 1.77 -5.70 15.99
N LEU A 25 1.58 -4.72 15.10
CA LEU A 25 2.50 -3.58 14.98
C LEU A 25 2.48 -2.71 16.22
N GLU A 26 1.29 -2.45 16.79
CA GLU A 26 1.14 -1.70 18.05
C GLU A 26 1.88 -2.38 19.22
N SER A 27 1.80 -3.70 19.33
CA SER A 27 2.47 -4.47 20.39
C SER A 27 4.01 -4.43 20.31
N LYS A 28 4.59 -4.09 19.16
CA LYS A 28 6.04 -3.89 19.01
C LYS A 28 6.52 -2.54 19.55
N LEU A 29 5.60 -1.63 19.81
CA LEU A 29 5.90 -0.28 20.29
C LEU A 29 5.81 -0.24 21.82
N SER A 30 6.79 0.40 22.48
CA SER A 30 6.80 0.50 23.95
C SER A 30 6.00 1.72 24.43
N ASN A 31 6.35 2.93 23.95
CA ASN A 31 5.78 4.20 24.37
C ASN A 31 5.41 5.09 23.16
N SER A 32 5.33 4.52 21.99
CA SER A 32 5.05 5.25 20.75
C SER A 32 3.60 5.03 20.30
N VAL A 33 2.98 6.06 19.78
CA VAL A 33 1.65 5.96 19.17
C VAL A 33 1.81 5.34 17.78
N LEU A 34 0.91 4.43 17.42
CA LEU A 34 0.83 3.89 16.06
C LEU A 34 -0.22 4.66 15.26
N ALA A 35 0.23 5.35 14.23
CA ALA A 35 -0.62 6.00 13.25
C ALA A 35 -0.74 5.16 11.98
N SER A 36 -1.85 5.31 11.25
CA SER A 36 -2.11 4.58 10.01
C SER A 36 -2.03 5.49 8.78
N VAL A 37 -1.41 5.01 7.71
CA VAL A 37 -1.32 5.69 6.41
C VAL A 37 -2.34 5.05 5.47
N LEU A 38 -3.33 5.84 5.03
CA LEU A 38 -4.47 5.38 4.24
C LEU A 38 -4.58 6.05 2.86
N LYS A 39 -3.48 6.62 2.37
CA LYS A 39 -3.42 7.25 1.03
C LYS A 39 -3.79 6.28 -0.09
N ALA A 40 -4.11 6.83 -1.27
CA ALA A 40 -4.53 6.08 -2.46
C ALA A 40 -5.71 5.15 -2.15
N ASN A 41 -6.77 5.69 -1.51
CA ASN A 41 -7.98 4.94 -1.14
C ASN A 41 -7.65 3.69 -0.29
N ALA A 42 -6.85 3.88 0.79
CA ALA A 42 -6.31 2.79 1.60
C ALA A 42 -5.58 1.74 0.74
N TYR A 43 -4.62 2.19 -0.09
CA TYR A 43 -3.87 1.35 -1.03
C TYR A 43 -4.78 0.60 -2.02
N GLY A 44 -5.86 1.24 -2.49
CA GLY A 44 -6.83 0.67 -3.42
C GLY A 44 -7.88 -0.25 -2.79
N LEU A 45 -7.85 -0.45 -1.48
CA LEU A 45 -8.71 -1.41 -0.77
C LEU A 45 -10.00 -0.80 -0.20
N GLY A 46 -10.21 0.53 -0.35
CA GLY A 46 -11.42 1.22 0.12
C GLY A 46 -11.22 1.88 1.49
N ILE A 47 -11.05 3.19 1.46
CA ILE A 47 -10.68 4.00 2.64
C ILE A 47 -11.74 3.91 3.74
N GLU A 48 -13.04 3.91 3.40
CA GLU A 48 -14.12 3.93 4.38
C GLU A 48 -14.07 2.72 5.32
N ARG A 49 -14.11 1.50 4.75
CA ARG A 49 -14.15 0.26 5.54
C ARG A 49 -12.87 0.04 6.35
N VAL A 50 -11.72 0.34 5.75
CA VAL A 50 -10.41 0.20 6.41
C VAL A 50 -10.26 1.23 7.52
N ALA A 51 -10.61 2.50 7.30
CA ALA A 51 -10.50 3.55 8.30
C ALA A 51 -11.39 3.29 9.52
N LEU A 52 -12.64 2.86 9.31
CA LEU A 52 -13.54 2.48 10.40
C LEU A 52 -13.02 1.29 11.21
N THR A 53 -12.45 0.29 10.53
CA THR A 53 -11.84 -0.88 11.18
C THR A 53 -10.66 -0.48 12.08
N LEU A 54 -9.75 0.33 11.56
CA LEU A 54 -8.57 0.80 12.31
C LEU A 54 -8.95 1.74 13.45
N SER A 55 -9.94 2.62 13.24
CA SER A 55 -10.43 3.49 14.30
C SER A 55 -11.06 2.70 15.45
N LYS A 56 -11.86 1.67 15.16
CA LYS A 56 -12.36 0.73 16.17
C LYS A 56 -11.25 -0.05 16.88
N ALA A 57 -10.12 -0.29 16.21
CA ALA A 57 -8.94 -0.91 16.80
C ALA A 57 -8.13 0.06 17.70
N GLY A 58 -8.50 1.35 17.78
CA GLY A 58 -7.85 2.36 18.63
C GLY A 58 -6.96 3.35 17.86
N CYS A 59 -6.85 3.26 16.54
CA CYS A 59 -6.10 4.22 15.75
C CYS A 59 -6.84 5.57 15.70
N ASN A 60 -6.17 6.64 16.13
CA ASN A 60 -6.73 8.00 16.18
C ASN A 60 -5.96 9.01 15.32
N ILE A 61 -4.82 8.62 14.76
CA ILE A 61 -3.97 9.46 13.92
C ILE A 61 -3.82 8.79 12.55
N PHE A 62 -4.17 9.53 11.51
CA PHE A 62 -4.13 9.05 10.14
C PHE A 62 -3.35 9.98 9.24
N PHE A 63 -2.74 9.41 8.22
CA PHE A 63 -2.02 10.14 7.18
C PHE A 63 -2.56 9.77 5.81
N VAL A 64 -2.77 10.78 4.98
CA VAL A 64 -3.14 10.62 3.56
C VAL A 64 -2.25 11.50 2.68
N ALA A 65 -2.28 11.30 1.37
CA ALA A 65 -1.40 12.03 0.47
C ALA A 65 -1.94 13.42 0.15
N THR A 66 -3.21 13.52 -0.25
CA THR A 66 -3.82 14.72 -0.81
C THR A 66 -4.86 15.34 0.13
N LEU A 67 -5.20 16.60 -0.11
CA LEU A 67 -6.25 17.30 0.61
C LEU A 67 -7.61 16.63 0.42
N ASP A 68 -7.93 16.19 -0.80
CA ASP A 68 -9.20 15.53 -1.11
C ASP A 68 -9.37 14.22 -0.34
N GLU A 69 -8.31 13.40 -0.27
CA GLU A 69 -8.31 12.19 0.59
C GLU A 69 -8.53 12.55 2.07
N GLY A 70 -7.98 13.67 2.52
CA GLY A 70 -8.18 14.17 3.89
C GLY A 70 -9.61 14.60 4.15
N ILE A 71 -10.25 15.27 3.20
CA ILE A 71 -11.66 15.69 3.28
C ILE A 71 -12.57 14.45 3.32
N GLU A 72 -12.34 13.48 2.44
CA GLU A 72 -13.07 12.21 2.43
C GLU A 72 -12.93 11.48 3.78
N LEU A 73 -11.69 11.33 4.26
CA LEU A 73 -11.42 10.64 5.52
C LEU A 73 -12.05 11.37 6.73
N ARG A 74 -12.10 12.71 6.73
CA ARG A 74 -12.77 13.50 7.77
C ARG A 74 -14.27 13.24 7.83
N GLN A 75 -14.93 13.04 6.69
CA GLN A 75 -16.35 12.69 6.65
C GLN A 75 -16.59 11.31 7.29
N ILE A 76 -15.67 10.37 7.09
CA ILE A 76 -15.72 9.02 7.67
C ILE A 76 -15.37 9.03 9.16
N LEU A 77 -14.33 9.80 9.55
CA LEU A 77 -13.78 9.87 10.91
C LEU A 77 -13.78 11.32 11.45
N PRO A 78 -14.91 11.82 11.97
CA PRO A 78 -15.06 13.23 12.35
C PRO A 78 -14.10 13.72 13.44
N LYS A 79 -13.60 12.81 14.29
CA LYS A 79 -12.75 13.15 15.47
C LYS A 79 -11.27 12.80 15.31
N ALA A 80 -10.87 12.10 14.23
CA ALA A 80 -9.49 11.67 14.03
C ALA A 80 -8.54 12.85 13.78
N THR A 81 -7.28 12.69 14.15
CA THR A 81 -6.21 13.58 13.68
C THR A 81 -5.77 13.13 12.29
N ILE A 82 -5.83 14.04 11.30
CA ILE A 82 -5.54 13.72 9.91
C ILE A 82 -4.44 14.64 9.39
N TYR A 83 -3.32 14.05 8.94
CA TYR A 83 -2.19 14.74 8.33
C TYR A 83 -2.17 14.53 6.82
N ILE A 84 -1.82 15.59 6.06
CA ILE A 84 -1.75 15.61 4.60
C ILE A 84 -0.29 15.71 4.15
N PHE A 85 0.23 14.69 3.44
CA PHE A 85 1.65 14.64 3.06
C PHE A 85 2.07 15.67 2.01
N HIS A 86 1.18 16.06 1.09
CA HIS A 86 1.52 16.99 0.01
C HIS A 86 1.78 18.42 0.48
N GLY A 87 1.55 18.70 1.77
CA GLY A 87 1.85 19.99 2.34
C GLY A 87 0.71 21.00 2.21
N PHE A 88 1.06 22.26 2.07
CA PHE A 88 0.13 23.38 2.10
C PHE A 88 0.31 24.29 0.88
N PHE A 89 -0.79 24.77 0.36
CA PHE A 89 -0.91 25.81 -0.64
C PHE A 89 -1.93 26.84 -0.13
N SER A 90 -1.63 28.14 -0.20
CA SER A 90 -2.39 29.20 0.47
C SER A 90 -3.87 29.26 0.04
N GLU A 91 -4.18 28.96 -1.21
CA GLU A 91 -5.54 28.86 -1.74
C GLU A 91 -6.39 27.78 -1.08
N SER A 92 -5.76 26.75 -0.50
CA SER A 92 -6.45 25.63 0.14
C SER A 92 -6.72 25.82 1.64
N TYR A 93 -6.33 26.95 2.23
CA TYR A 93 -6.49 27.21 3.67
C TYR A 93 -7.93 27.04 4.17
N GLY A 94 -8.91 27.50 3.40
CA GLY A 94 -10.32 27.39 3.74
C GLY A 94 -10.76 25.95 4.04
N ASP A 95 -10.26 24.99 3.24
CA ASP A 95 -10.56 23.57 3.43
C ASP A 95 -9.80 22.99 4.61
N TYR A 96 -8.52 23.31 4.80
CA TYR A 96 -7.76 22.90 5.99
C TYR A 96 -8.48 23.33 7.28
N ARG A 97 -8.96 24.56 7.33
CA ARG A 97 -9.70 25.10 8.47
C ARG A 97 -11.06 24.44 8.66
N LYS A 98 -11.86 24.37 7.60
CA LYS A 98 -13.22 23.80 7.61
C LYS A 98 -13.20 22.33 8.08
N TYR A 99 -12.27 21.57 7.55
CA TYR A 99 -12.17 20.13 7.83
C TYR A 99 -11.18 19.79 8.94
N LYS A 100 -10.56 20.78 9.59
CA LYS A 100 -9.57 20.60 10.67
C LYS A 100 -8.48 19.61 10.29
N LEU A 101 -7.91 19.78 9.07
CA LEU A 101 -6.82 18.95 8.55
C LEU A 101 -5.48 19.61 8.87
N LYS A 102 -4.42 18.81 8.96
CA LYS A 102 -3.08 19.25 9.33
C LYS A 102 -2.11 19.01 8.18
N PRO A 103 -1.49 20.03 7.59
CA PRO A 103 -0.50 19.82 6.55
C PRO A 103 0.83 19.29 7.11
N ILE A 104 1.55 18.52 6.31
CA ILE A 104 2.97 18.23 6.50
C ILE A 104 3.75 19.17 5.61
N LEU A 105 4.33 20.20 6.19
CA LEU A 105 5.08 21.24 5.46
C LEU A 105 6.43 20.68 5.00
N ASN A 106 6.72 20.82 3.72
CA ASN A 106 7.84 20.15 3.06
C ASN A 106 8.98 21.14 2.67
N SER A 107 8.77 22.45 2.82
CA SER A 107 9.77 23.47 2.50
C SER A 107 9.63 24.69 3.42
N ILE A 108 10.64 25.56 3.40
CA ILE A 108 10.61 26.83 4.14
C ILE A 108 9.47 27.74 3.63
N GLU A 109 9.24 27.74 2.33
CA GLU A 109 8.17 28.51 1.70
C GLU A 109 6.82 28.07 2.28
N GLN A 110 6.52 26.77 2.31
CA GLN A 110 5.29 26.25 2.90
C GLN A 110 5.16 26.59 4.40
N ILE A 111 6.26 26.57 5.16
CA ILE A 111 6.25 27.02 6.57
C ILE A 111 5.86 28.49 6.66
N ARG A 112 6.43 29.34 5.82
CA ARG A 112 6.15 30.79 5.82
C ARG A 112 4.74 31.11 5.35
N ASP A 113 4.25 30.40 4.34
CA ASP A 113 2.88 30.51 3.85
C ASP A 113 1.86 30.03 4.89
N TRP A 114 2.25 29.09 5.78
CA TRP A 114 1.41 28.60 6.88
C TRP A 114 1.39 29.54 8.09
N LEU A 115 2.40 30.39 8.28
CA LEU A 115 2.52 31.27 9.47
C LEU A 115 1.30 32.15 9.77
N PRO A 116 0.62 32.76 8.77
CA PRO A 116 -0.58 33.59 9.03
C PRO A 116 -1.75 32.77 9.63
N TYR A 117 -1.72 31.43 9.51
CA TYR A 117 -2.80 30.52 9.83
C TYR A 117 -2.50 29.71 11.08
N SER A 118 -2.31 30.38 12.20
CA SER A 118 -1.83 29.79 13.46
C SER A 118 -2.88 29.08 14.29
N ASP A 119 -4.12 28.99 13.84
CA ASP A 119 -5.23 28.31 14.50
C ASP A 119 -5.23 26.78 14.33
N ILE A 120 -4.41 26.26 13.44
CA ILE A 120 -4.24 24.82 13.20
C ILE A 120 -2.76 24.44 13.33
N MET A 121 -2.47 23.37 14.05
CA MET A 121 -1.12 22.82 14.16
C MET A 121 -0.74 22.09 12.86
N ALA A 122 0.53 22.15 12.49
CA ALA A 122 1.09 21.48 11.32
C ALA A 122 2.17 20.45 11.70
N GLY A 123 2.51 19.59 10.78
CA GLY A 123 3.75 18.80 10.82
C GLY A 123 4.79 19.38 9.85
N VAL A 124 6.03 18.98 10.04
CA VAL A 124 7.14 19.31 9.12
C VAL A 124 7.87 18.02 8.75
N GLN A 125 8.18 17.86 7.47
CA GLN A 125 9.06 16.80 7.01
C GLN A 125 10.50 17.29 6.93
N PHE A 126 11.42 16.50 7.50
CA PHE A 126 12.86 16.70 7.43
C PHE A 126 13.50 15.61 6.57
N ASP A 127 14.29 16.01 5.58
CA ASP A 127 15.00 15.05 4.72
C ASP A 127 16.30 14.59 5.38
N THR A 128 16.28 13.38 5.88
CA THR A 128 17.48 12.72 6.45
C THR A 128 18.33 11.99 5.41
N GLY A 129 17.87 11.91 4.16
CA GLY A 129 18.60 11.26 3.08
C GLY A 129 17.79 10.42 2.10
N MET A 130 16.46 10.61 2.04
CA MET A 130 15.63 10.04 0.99
C MET A 130 15.68 10.89 -0.29
N LEU A 131 15.94 12.20 -0.18
CA LEU A 131 16.07 13.16 -1.28
C LEU A 131 14.82 13.26 -2.15
N ARG A 132 13.66 13.31 -1.51
CA ARG A 132 12.37 13.39 -2.20
C ARG A 132 11.57 14.63 -1.79
N LEU A 133 11.32 14.81 -0.49
CA LEU A 133 10.63 15.96 0.11
C LEU A 133 11.23 16.23 1.49
N GLY A 134 11.05 17.46 1.98
CA GLY A 134 11.42 17.86 3.33
C GLY A 134 12.54 18.87 3.41
N LEU A 135 12.63 19.52 4.55
CA LEU A 135 13.66 20.50 4.88
C LEU A 135 15.06 19.88 4.90
N LYS A 136 16.04 20.64 4.45
CA LYS A 136 17.46 20.31 4.59
C LYS A 136 17.98 20.73 5.97
N PRO A 137 19.13 20.22 6.45
CA PRO A 137 19.73 20.64 7.72
C PRO A 137 19.88 22.17 7.85
N LYS A 138 20.40 22.84 6.83
CA LYS A 138 20.52 24.31 6.79
C LYS A 138 19.18 25.03 6.95
N ASP A 139 18.10 24.46 6.46
CA ASP A 139 16.78 25.08 6.55
C ASP A 139 16.30 25.13 8.01
N ILE A 140 16.57 24.07 8.79
CA ILE A 140 16.21 24.03 10.21
C ILE A 140 17.00 25.05 11.03
N GLU A 141 18.30 25.18 10.75
CA GLU A 141 19.17 26.15 11.42
C GLU A 141 18.70 27.59 11.19
N ASN A 142 18.16 27.87 10.01
CA ASN A 142 17.70 29.20 9.60
C ASN A 142 16.24 29.52 10.02
N LEU A 143 15.49 28.55 10.58
CA LEU A 143 14.14 28.80 11.04
C LEU A 143 14.14 29.59 12.35
N ARG A 144 13.39 30.69 12.35
CA ARG A 144 13.14 31.52 13.55
C ARG A 144 12.15 30.82 14.47
N ASP A 145 12.16 31.14 15.76
CA ASP A 145 11.27 30.51 16.75
C ASP A 145 9.80 30.68 16.41
N LYS A 146 9.40 31.82 15.84
CA LYS A 146 8.02 32.03 15.37
C LYS A 146 7.60 31.06 14.25
N GLU A 147 8.53 30.60 13.41
CA GLU A 147 8.29 29.67 12.31
C GLU A 147 8.14 28.22 12.82
N LYS A 148 8.59 27.94 14.05
CA LYS A 148 8.49 26.64 14.73
C LYS A 148 7.25 26.51 15.64
N LYS A 149 6.63 27.65 16.04
CA LYS A 149 5.62 27.71 17.10
C LYS A 149 4.40 26.82 16.87
N ASN A 150 3.95 26.68 15.62
CA ASN A 150 2.74 25.92 15.27
C ASN A 150 3.05 24.53 14.68
N ILE A 151 4.26 24.02 14.91
CA ILE A 151 4.68 22.69 14.45
C ILE A 151 4.59 21.72 15.62
N GLU A 152 3.65 20.77 15.52
CA GLU A 152 3.47 19.72 16.54
C GLU A 152 4.11 18.39 16.16
N LEU A 153 4.45 18.18 14.89
CA LEU A 153 5.03 16.94 14.39
C LEU A 153 6.29 17.23 13.57
N LEU A 154 7.41 16.63 13.95
CA LEU A 154 8.58 16.49 13.10
C LEU A 154 8.63 15.06 12.56
N MET A 155 8.68 14.90 11.24
CA MET A 155 8.79 13.59 10.63
C MET A 155 9.91 13.48 9.61
N SER A 156 10.40 12.27 9.42
CA SER A 156 11.26 11.89 8.29
C SER A 156 10.83 10.52 7.74
N HIS A 157 11.55 10.00 6.77
CA HIS A 157 11.27 8.70 6.17
C HIS A 157 12.56 7.97 5.83
N LEU A 158 12.66 6.71 6.29
CA LEU A 158 13.79 5.85 6.01
C LEU A 158 13.74 5.36 4.55
N ALA A 159 14.88 5.34 3.89
CA ALA A 159 14.98 4.94 2.49
C ALA A 159 15.20 3.43 2.30
N CYS A 160 15.81 2.77 3.30
CA CYS A 160 16.26 1.38 3.21
C CYS A 160 15.86 0.58 4.47
N ALA A 161 14.70 0.88 5.07
CA ALA A 161 14.29 0.23 6.32
C ALA A 161 13.89 -1.25 6.14
N ASP A 162 13.64 -1.68 4.94
CA ASP A 162 13.40 -3.06 4.53
C ASP A 162 14.65 -3.95 4.63
N ASP A 163 15.86 -3.36 4.51
CA ASP A 163 17.14 -4.02 4.82
C ASP A 163 17.70 -3.50 6.16
N LYS A 164 17.60 -4.32 7.21
CA LYS A 164 18.08 -3.97 8.55
C LYS A 164 19.60 -3.72 8.62
N ASN A 165 20.38 -4.24 7.66
CA ASN A 165 21.83 -4.12 7.62
C ASN A 165 22.30 -2.89 6.84
N ASP A 166 21.42 -2.18 6.13
CA ASP A 166 21.81 -0.99 5.39
C ASP A 166 22.25 0.14 6.34
N LYS A 167 23.53 0.55 6.19
CA LYS A 167 24.14 1.61 6.99
C LYS A 167 23.43 2.97 6.86
N LYS A 168 22.63 3.17 5.82
CA LYS A 168 21.84 4.39 5.61
C LYS A 168 20.80 4.58 6.71
N ASN A 169 20.23 3.49 7.24
CA ASN A 169 19.27 3.55 8.35
C ASN A 169 19.87 4.27 9.57
N LEU A 170 21.07 3.89 9.99
CA LEU A 170 21.75 4.53 11.14
C LEU A 170 22.15 5.98 10.82
N LYS A 171 22.57 6.27 9.59
CA LYS A 171 22.90 7.65 9.18
C LYS A 171 21.67 8.56 9.23
N GLN A 172 20.52 8.06 8.76
CA GLN A 172 19.25 8.79 8.80
C GLN A 172 18.78 8.99 10.24
N LEU A 173 18.88 7.97 11.10
CA LEU A 173 18.55 8.07 12.52
C LEU A 173 19.37 9.18 13.22
N LYS A 174 20.70 9.20 13.03
CA LYS A 174 21.56 10.24 13.63
C LYS A 174 21.17 11.64 13.19
N LYS A 175 20.91 11.86 11.89
CA LYS A 175 20.44 13.14 11.38
C LYS A 175 19.09 13.55 11.97
N PHE A 176 18.17 12.60 12.10
CA PHE A 176 16.85 12.86 12.65
C PHE A 176 16.92 13.25 14.13
N ASN A 177 17.74 12.55 14.93
CA ASN A 177 17.98 12.87 16.34
C ASN A 177 18.50 14.30 16.53
N ASN A 178 19.42 14.76 15.68
CA ASN A 178 19.91 16.14 15.72
C ASN A 178 18.78 17.15 15.41
N ALA A 179 17.92 16.85 14.45
CA ALA A 179 16.81 17.73 14.10
C ALA A 179 15.77 17.85 15.25
N ILE A 180 15.50 16.77 15.98
CA ILE A 180 14.57 16.77 17.14
C ILE A 180 15.00 17.80 18.19
N ILE A 181 16.29 17.95 18.47
CA ILE A 181 16.82 18.90 19.46
C ILE A 181 16.43 20.35 19.10
N SER A 182 16.44 20.66 17.80
CA SER A 182 16.15 22.02 17.30
C SER A 182 14.65 22.33 17.22
N PHE A 183 13.80 21.31 17.03
CA PHE A 183 12.37 21.49 16.79
C PHE A 183 11.48 21.42 18.03
N LYS A 184 11.81 20.56 18.99
CA LYS A 184 11.01 20.31 20.22
C LYS A 184 9.52 20.03 19.93
N ALA A 185 9.23 19.32 18.85
CA ALA A 185 7.86 18.98 18.46
C ALA A 185 7.23 17.96 19.46
N LYS A 186 5.90 18.01 19.61
CA LYS A 186 5.15 17.04 20.41
C LYS A 186 5.34 15.61 19.90
N TYR A 187 5.30 15.44 18.60
CA TYR A 187 5.50 14.15 17.94
C TYR A 187 6.78 14.16 17.09
N ASN A 188 7.54 13.08 17.21
CA ASN A 188 8.71 12.80 16.38
C ASN A 188 8.53 11.45 15.72
N SER A 189 8.61 11.39 14.39
CA SER A 189 8.23 10.21 13.63
C SER A 189 9.23 9.88 12.52
N LEU A 190 9.97 8.80 12.68
CA LEU A 190 10.92 8.30 11.69
C LEU A 190 10.43 6.99 11.05
N ALA A 191 10.04 6.01 11.87
CA ALA A 191 9.67 4.67 11.42
C ALA A 191 8.32 4.66 10.67
N ALA A 192 8.33 4.04 9.50
CA ALA A 192 7.16 3.50 8.81
C ALA A 192 7.10 1.98 9.03
N SER A 193 6.31 1.22 8.26
CA SER A 193 6.11 -0.23 8.46
C SER A 193 7.41 -0.99 8.73
N SER A 194 8.37 -0.97 7.82
CA SER A 194 9.66 -1.66 7.98
C SER A 194 10.51 -1.07 9.10
N GLY A 195 10.47 0.25 9.27
CA GLY A 195 11.20 0.94 10.34
C GLY A 195 10.81 0.50 11.76
N ILE A 196 9.59 -0.02 11.97
CA ILE A 196 9.15 -0.58 13.25
C ILE A 196 10.01 -1.80 13.65
N PHE A 197 10.47 -2.57 12.67
CA PHE A 197 11.28 -3.77 12.88
C PHE A 197 12.78 -3.50 13.06
N LEU A 198 13.24 -2.27 12.82
CA LEU A 198 14.64 -1.87 13.08
C LEU A 198 14.97 -1.68 14.57
N GLY A 199 13.95 -1.67 15.43
CA GLY A 199 14.10 -1.58 16.87
C GLY A 199 13.72 -0.21 17.47
N ARG A 200 13.67 -0.16 18.80
CA ARG A 200 13.10 0.95 19.58
C ARG A 200 13.70 2.32 19.29
N ASN A 201 14.97 2.39 18.95
CA ASN A 201 15.63 3.66 18.66
C ASN A 201 15.05 4.40 17.44
N TYR A 202 14.35 3.69 16.54
CA TYR A 202 13.72 4.26 15.36
C TYR A 202 12.25 4.67 15.59
N HIS A 203 11.62 4.21 16.69
CA HIS A 203 10.19 4.45 16.94
C HIS A 203 9.90 5.89 17.33
N HIS A 204 10.79 6.53 18.10
CA HIS A 204 10.52 7.80 18.77
C HIS A 204 9.19 7.74 19.54
N ASN A 205 8.28 8.72 19.34
CA ASN A 205 6.97 8.68 19.99
C ASN A 205 5.78 8.56 19.02
N LEU A 206 6.05 8.46 17.70
CA LEU A 206 5.03 8.21 16.66
C LEU A 206 5.59 7.34 15.54
N CYS A 207 4.96 6.20 15.27
CA CYS A 207 5.24 5.35 14.10
C CYS A 207 4.08 5.42 13.11
N ARG A 208 4.36 5.28 11.80
CA ARG A 208 3.37 5.40 10.72
C ARG A 208 3.34 4.12 9.91
N THR A 209 2.34 3.29 10.13
CA THR A 209 2.19 2.05 9.34
C THR A 209 1.27 2.24 8.14
N GLY A 210 1.60 1.59 7.04
CA GLY A 210 0.78 1.54 5.82
C GLY A 210 0.76 0.11 5.28
N ALA A 211 1.70 -0.27 4.43
CA ALA A 211 1.71 -1.54 3.71
C ALA A 211 1.59 -2.79 4.59
N ALA A 212 2.25 -2.80 5.75
CA ALA A 212 2.18 -3.94 6.67
C ALA A 212 0.76 -4.19 7.20
N LEU A 213 -0.11 -3.17 7.23
CA LEU A 213 -1.53 -3.36 7.58
C LEU A 213 -2.22 -4.33 6.61
N PHE A 214 -1.80 -4.31 5.36
CA PHE A 214 -2.40 -5.07 4.27
C PHE A 214 -1.72 -6.42 3.99
N GLY A 215 -0.78 -6.83 4.84
CA GLY A 215 -0.11 -8.13 4.75
C GLY A 215 1.18 -8.12 3.92
N ILE A 216 1.62 -6.98 3.39
CA ILE A 216 2.92 -6.84 2.71
C ILE A 216 4.02 -7.04 3.75
N ASN A 217 5.01 -7.89 3.42
CA ASN A 217 6.13 -8.18 4.33
C ASN A 217 6.98 -6.94 4.60
N PRO A 218 7.03 -6.42 5.84
CA PRO A 218 7.88 -5.28 6.17
C PRO A 218 9.36 -5.63 6.31
N THR A 219 9.68 -6.92 6.34
CA THR A 219 11.03 -7.49 6.50
C THR A 219 11.27 -8.56 5.44
N PRO A 220 11.47 -8.19 4.16
CA PRO A 220 11.46 -9.14 3.02
C PRO A 220 12.53 -10.23 3.08
N TYR A 221 13.53 -10.10 3.95
CA TYR A 221 14.56 -11.11 4.20
C TYR A 221 14.26 -12.06 5.37
N GLU A 222 13.10 -11.89 6.00
CA GLU A 222 12.61 -12.70 7.12
C GLU A 222 11.20 -13.23 6.81
N PRO A 223 10.73 -14.29 7.48
CA PRO A 223 9.35 -14.75 7.32
C PRO A 223 8.36 -13.60 7.60
N ASN A 224 7.31 -13.51 6.79
CA ASN A 224 6.29 -12.50 6.96
C ASN A 224 5.47 -12.76 8.24
N HIS A 225 5.50 -11.84 9.18
CA HIS A 225 4.70 -11.90 10.41
C HIS A 225 3.29 -11.31 10.23
N MET A 226 3.04 -10.62 9.11
CA MET A 226 1.73 -10.02 8.84
C MET A 226 0.79 -11.08 8.27
N GLN A 227 -0.47 -11.02 8.71
CA GLN A 227 -1.52 -11.83 8.10
C GLN A 227 -1.87 -11.28 6.73
N SER A 228 -2.02 -12.16 5.73
CA SER A 228 -2.58 -11.77 4.44
C SER A 228 -3.99 -11.22 4.65
N SER A 229 -4.25 -10.02 4.12
CA SER A 229 -5.55 -9.37 4.27
C SER A 229 -6.36 -9.35 2.99
N ILE A 230 -5.82 -9.89 1.89
CA ILE A 230 -6.50 -9.89 0.60
C ILE A 230 -6.43 -11.24 -0.10
N SER A 231 -7.44 -11.52 -0.92
CA SER A 231 -7.37 -12.48 -2.01
C SER A 231 -7.98 -11.87 -3.26
N LEU A 232 -7.39 -12.14 -4.44
CA LEU A 232 -7.89 -11.68 -5.73
C LEU A 232 -8.26 -12.88 -6.58
N GLN A 233 -9.48 -12.89 -7.08
CA GLN A 233 -10.06 -13.99 -7.82
C GLN A 233 -10.79 -13.51 -9.08
N THR A 234 -10.84 -14.39 -10.08
CA THR A 234 -11.67 -14.22 -11.27
C THR A 234 -12.20 -15.58 -11.73
N GLY A 235 -12.97 -15.62 -12.81
CA GLY A 235 -13.49 -16.88 -13.37
C GLY A 235 -12.92 -17.23 -14.74
N ILE A 236 -12.96 -18.52 -15.06
CA ILE A 236 -12.66 -19.04 -16.39
C ILE A 236 -13.80 -18.66 -17.34
N LEU A 237 -13.46 -18.06 -18.48
CA LEU A 237 -14.40 -17.74 -19.55
C LEU A 237 -14.52 -18.88 -20.55
N GLN A 238 -13.37 -19.40 -21.00
CA GLN A 238 -13.31 -20.41 -22.05
C GLN A 238 -12.09 -21.31 -21.82
N ILE A 239 -12.24 -22.59 -22.22
CA ILE A 239 -11.15 -23.56 -22.29
C ILE A 239 -11.07 -24.05 -23.73
N ARG A 240 -9.85 -24.22 -24.23
CA ARG A 240 -9.60 -24.77 -25.57
C ARG A 240 -8.34 -25.62 -25.59
N GLN A 241 -8.29 -26.54 -26.50
CA GLN A 241 -7.11 -27.31 -26.80
C GLN A 241 -6.34 -26.66 -27.93
N VAL A 242 -5.04 -26.57 -27.82
CA VAL A 242 -4.13 -26.06 -28.85
C VAL A 242 -3.06 -27.10 -29.14
N ASN A 243 -2.61 -27.13 -30.42
CA ASN A 243 -1.64 -28.11 -30.86
C ASN A 243 -0.21 -27.59 -30.69
N ASN A 244 0.74 -28.52 -30.70
CA ASN A 244 2.16 -28.21 -30.71
C ASN A 244 2.51 -27.17 -31.79
N ARG A 245 3.39 -26.21 -31.45
CA ARG A 245 3.87 -25.09 -32.29
C ARG A 245 2.86 -23.95 -32.51
N GLU A 246 1.64 -24.02 -32.05
CA GLU A 246 0.74 -22.85 -32.04
C GLU A 246 1.27 -21.77 -31.11
N THR A 247 0.99 -20.50 -31.40
CA THR A 247 1.40 -19.37 -30.60
C THR A 247 0.23 -18.73 -29.86
N VAL A 248 0.46 -18.20 -28.65
CA VAL A 248 -0.57 -17.67 -27.78
C VAL A 248 -0.45 -16.15 -27.63
N GLY A 249 -1.58 -15.45 -27.84
CA GLY A 249 -1.76 -14.04 -27.53
C GLY A 249 -1.07 -13.08 -28.50
N TYR A 250 -1.07 -11.80 -28.14
CA TYR A 250 -0.50 -10.73 -28.95
C TYR A 250 0.99 -10.90 -29.21
N GLY A 251 1.37 -10.85 -30.50
CA GLY A 251 2.74 -10.98 -30.94
C GLY A 251 3.29 -12.40 -30.85
N GLY A 252 2.44 -13.41 -30.55
CA GLY A 252 2.85 -14.82 -30.51
C GLY A 252 4.05 -15.08 -29.57
N THR A 253 4.14 -14.39 -28.43
CA THR A 253 5.33 -14.40 -27.56
C THR A 253 5.50 -15.69 -26.75
N TYR A 254 4.52 -16.57 -26.82
CA TYR A 254 4.57 -17.93 -26.23
C TYR A 254 4.22 -18.93 -27.32
N GLN A 255 5.08 -19.90 -27.52
CA GLN A 255 4.83 -21.03 -28.44
C GLN A 255 4.65 -22.31 -27.62
N VAL A 256 3.55 -23.01 -27.86
CA VAL A 256 3.27 -24.27 -27.18
C VAL A 256 4.21 -25.38 -27.67
N SER A 257 4.80 -26.12 -26.75
CA SER A 257 5.75 -27.20 -27.04
C SER A 257 5.13 -28.61 -27.04
N ARG A 258 3.86 -28.71 -26.61
CA ARG A 258 3.07 -29.96 -26.56
C ARG A 258 1.60 -29.66 -26.84
N ALA A 259 0.77 -30.68 -27.05
CA ALA A 259 -0.69 -30.49 -27.00
C ALA A 259 -1.06 -29.93 -25.62
N THR A 260 -1.68 -28.74 -25.60
CA THR A 260 -1.87 -27.94 -24.40
C THR A 260 -3.34 -27.57 -24.24
N LYS A 261 -3.88 -27.69 -23.02
CA LYS A 261 -5.16 -27.08 -22.64
C LYS A 261 -4.90 -25.69 -22.16
N ILE A 262 -5.53 -24.70 -22.76
CA ILE A 262 -5.43 -23.30 -22.31
C ILE A 262 -6.79 -22.83 -21.82
N ALA A 263 -6.78 -22.00 -20.75
CA ALA A 263 -7.97 -21.29 -20.31
C ALA A 263 -7.77 -19.80 -20.45
N THR A 264 -8.85 -19.11 -20.85
CA THR A 264 -8.93 -17.66 -20.84
C THR A 264 -9.71 -17.22 -19.60
N ILE A 265 -9.13 -16.34 -18.80
CA ILE A 265 -9.71 -15.81 -17.56
C ILE A 265 -10.06 -14.33 -17.71
N ALA A 266 -11.10 -13.91 -16.97
CA ALA A 266 -11.71 -12.58 -17.10
C ALA A 266 -10.98 -11.52 -16.26
N ILE A 267 -9.72 -11.27 -16.56
CA ILE A 267 -8.93 -10.18 -15.97
C ILE A 267 -7.79 -9.79 -16.91
N GLY A 268 -7.50 -8.49 -16.97
CA GLY A 268 -6.40 -7.94 -17.74
C GLY A 268 -5.83 -6.66 -17.14
N TYR A 269 -4.97 -5.96 -17.89
CA TYR A 269 -4.29 -4.78 -17.33
C TYR A 269 -5.23 -3.58 -17.08
N ALA A 270 -6.41 -3.52 -17.69
CA ALA A 270 -7.41 -2.50 -17.37
C ALA A 270 -8.10 -2.74 -16.00
N ASP A 271 -7.96 -3.94 -15.44
CA ASP A 271 -8.39 -4.28 -14.10
C ASP A 271 -7.28 -4.03 -13.06
N GLY A 272 -6.04 -3.73 -13.53
CA GLY A 272 -4.86 -3.60 -12.70
C GLY A 272 -4.01 -4.89 -12.61
N PHE A 273 -4.32 -5.92 -13.39
CA PHE A 273 -3.49 -7.12 -13.47
C PHE A 273 -2.31 -6.87 -14.40
N LEU A 274 -1.11 -6.69 -13.84
CA LEU A 274 0.02 -6.10 -14.53
C LEU A 274 0.47 -6.87 -15.78
N ARG A 275 0.65 -6.15 -16.88
CA ARG A 275 1.08 -6.73 -18.15
C ARG A 275 2.46 -7.41 -18.08
N SER A 276 3.31 -7.00 -17.15
CA SER A 276 4.65 -7.57 -16.91
C SER A 276 4.62 -9.02 -16.40
N LEU A 277 3.48 -9.51 -15.88
CA LEU A 277 3.27 -10.90 -15.49
C LEU A 277 3.15 -11.87 -16.69
N GLY A 278 2.95 -11.36 -17.91
CA GLY A 278 2.89 -12.20 -19.11
C GLY A 278 4.14 -13.04 -19.30
N ASN A 279 3.98 -14.37 -19.49
CA ASN A 279 5.04 -15.38 -19.57
C ASN A 279 5.92 -15.53 -18.30
N LYS A 280 5.55 -14.93 -17.17
CA LYS A 280 6.33 -14.96 -15.92
C LYS A 280 5.51 -15.39 -14.72
N GLY A 281 4.33 -14.81 -14.57
CA GLY A 281 3.47 -15.06 -13.42
C GLY A 281 2.71 -16.37 -13.52
N SER A 282 1.99 -16.69 -12.47
CA SER A 282 1.13 -17.86 -12.38
C SER A 282 -0.19 -17.49 -11.70
N VAL A 283 -1.16 -18.37 -11.82
CA VAL A 283 -2.42 -18.34 -11.07
C VAL A 283 -2.69 -19.73 -10.53
N PHE A 284 -3.68 -19.89 -9.68
CA PHE A 284 -4.02 -21.18 -9.10
C PHE A 284 -5.51 -21.52 -9.31
N ILE A 285 -5.76 -22.77 -9.64
CA ILE A 285 -7.11 -23.36 -9.66
C ILE A 285 -7.12 -24.42 -8.54
N ASN A 286 -7.75 -24.10 -7.43
CA ASN A 286 -7.54 -24.78 -6.15
C ASN A 286 -6.04 -24.80 -5.77
N GLN A 287 -5.41 -25.97 -5.60
CA GLN A 287 -3.96 -26.12 -5.35
C GLN A 287 -3.10 -26.23 -6.62
N TYR A 288 -3.72 -26.30 -7.79
CA TYR A 288 -2.99 -26.52 -9.04
C TYR A 288 -2.49 -25.22 -9.63
N LYS A 289 -1.18 -25.12 -9.84
CA LYS A 289 -0.52 -23.99 -10.46
C LYS A 289 -0.78 -24.00 -11.97
N ALA A 290 -1.19 -22.84 -12.50
CA ALA A 290 -1.42 -22.60 -13.92
C ALA A 290 -0.58 -21.40 -14.38
N PRO A 291 0.48 -21.59 -15.19
CA PRO A 291 1.32 -20.52 -15.67
C PRO A 291 0.55 -19.56 -16.59
N ILE A 292 0.86 -18.27 -16.49
CA ILE A 292 0.40 -17.25 -17.47
C ILE A 292 1.22 -17.39 -18.74
N ILE A 293 0.55 -17.65 -19.84
CA ILE A 293 1.17 -17.83 -21.16
C ILE A 293 0.75 -16.75 -22.15
N GLY A 294 1.70 -16.22 -22.88
CA GLY A 294 1.50 -15.08 -23.78
C GLY A 294 1.41 -13.76 -23.02
N ARG A 295 1.11 -12.69 -23.76
CA ARG A 295 0.94 -11.35 -23.20
C ARG A 295 -0.44 -11.20 -22.60
N ILE A 296 -0.52 -10.60 -21.39
CA ILE A 296 -1.79 -10.17 -20.81
C ILE A 296 -2.39 -9.07 -21.68
N SER A 297 -3.68 -9.20 -22.02
CA SER A 297 -4.44 -8.22 -22.79
C SER A 297 -5.18 -7.23 -21.87
N MET A 298 -5.95 -6.32 -22.47
CA MET A 298 -6.67 -5.29 -21.71
C MET A 298 -7.62 -5.90 -20.67
N ASP A 299 -8.36 -6.95 -21.07
CA ASP A 299 -9.47 -7.49 -20.30
C ASP A 299 -9.30 -8.99 -19.97
N LEU A 300 -8.30 -9.65 -20.58
CA LEU A 300 -8.18 -11.11 -20.61
C LEU A 300 -6.73 -11.56 -20.36
N THR A 301 -6.61 -12.70 -19.69
CA THR A 301 -5.34 -13.40 -19.50
C THR A 301 -5.49 -14.85 -19.93
N THR A 302 -4.47 -15.39 -20.58
CA THR A 302 -4.41 -16.81 -21.01
C THR A 302 -3.48 -17.57 -20.07
N ILE A 303 -3.90 -18.73 -19.62
CA ILE A 303 -3.16 -19.61 -18.70
C ILE A 303 -3.08 -21.04 -19.25
N ASP A 304 -1.97 -21.71 -18.99
CA ASP A 304 -1.81 -23.15 -19.28
C ASP A 304 -2.44 -23.97 -18.15
N VAL A 305 -3.46 -24.75 -18.49
CA VAL A 305 -4.20 -25.60 -17.56
C VAL A 305 -4.07 -27.08 -17.90
N THR A 306 -3.03 -27.45 -18.66
CA THR A 306 -2.81 -28.84 -19.12
C THR A 306 -2.71 -29.81 -17.94
N ASP A 307 -2.04 -29.39 -16.88
CA ASP A 307 -1.77 -30.23 -15.72
C ASP A 307 -2.82 -30.05 -14.59
N VAL A 308 -3.91 -29.30 -14.85
CA VAL A 308 -5.05 -29.16 -13.96
C VAL A 308 -6.08 -30.25 -14.24
N PRO A 309 -6.58 -31.00 -13.25
CA PRO A 309 -7.60 -32.02 -13.45
C PRO A 309 -8.88 -31.51 -14.10
N ASP A 310 -9.43 -32.26 -15.05
CA ASP A 310 -10.58 -31.87 -15.89
C ASP A 310 -11.84 -31.48 -15.09
N GLN A 311 -12.04 -32.07 -13.93
CA GLN A 311 -13.15 -31.74 -13.03
C GLN A 311 -13.17 -30.26 -12.57
N PHE A 312 -12.03 -29.57 -12.63
CA PHE A 312 -11.90 -28.15 -12.29
C PHE A 312 -11.90 -27.25 -13.54
N LEU A 313 -11.95 -27.83 -14.73
CA LEU A 313 -11.89 -27.09 -16.00
C LEU A 313 -13.29 -26.87 -16.58
N TYR A 314 -13.98 -25.83 -16.10
CA TYR A 314 -15.29 -25.42 -16.63
C TYR A 314 -15.45 -23.89 -16.54
N SER A 315 -16.29 -23.33 -17.43
CA SER A 315 -16.59 -21.91 -17.44
C SER A 315 -17.22 -21.47 -16.11
N GLY A 316 -16.70 -20.37 -15.54
CA GLY A 316 -17.12 -19.84 -14.24
C GLY A 316 -16.45 -20.51 -13.04
N ASN A 317 -15.54 -21.47 -13.23
CA ASN A 317 -14.72 -21.92 -12.10
C ASN A 317 -13.77 -20.82 -11.65
N CYS A 318 -13.53 -20.79 -10.34
CA CYS A 318 -12.71 -19.77 -9.68
C CYS A 318 -11.23 -20.00 -9.94
N VAL A 319 -10.52 -18.90 -10.20
CA VAL A 319 -9.07 -18.85 -10.37
C VAL A 319 -8.52 -17.84 -9.38
N ASP A 320 -7.60 -18.28 -8.53
CA ASP A 320 -6.90 -17.45 -7.56
C ASP A 320 -5.69 -16.78 -8.22
N LEU A 321 -5.68 -15.45 -8.21
CA LEU A 321 -4.57 -14.64 -8.70
C LEU A 321 -3.66 -14.19 -7.55
N ILE A 322 -4.28 -13.92 -6.39
CA ILE A 322 -3.60 -13.70 -5.11
C ILE A 322 -4.38 -14.51 -4.07
N GLY A 323 -3.67 -15.32 -3.30
CA GLY A 323 -4.28 -16.20 -2.31
C GLY A 323 -3.24 -16.99 -1.51
N PRO A 324 -3.67 -18.08 -0.85
CA PRO A 324 -2.77 -18.86 0.01
C PRO A 324 -1.58 -19.51 -0.70
N ASN A 325 -1.74 -19.82 -2.01
CA ASN A 325 -0.72 -20.48 -2.82
C ASN A 325 0.16 -19.52 -3.61
N TYR A 326 -0.18 -18.24 -3.64
CA TYR A 326 0.56 -17.20 -4.36
C TYR A 326 0.25 -15.86 -3.72
N ASP A 327 1.11 -15.43 -2.83
CA ASP A 327 0.88 -14.25 -2.02
C ASP A 327 1.21 -12.94 -2.77
N LEU A 328 0.93 -11.82 -2.10
CA LEU A 328 1.10 -10.49 -2.69
C LEU A 328 2.57 -10.15 -2.98
N ASP A 329 3.50 -10.64 -2.17
CA ASP A 329 4.92 -10.36 -2.34
C ASP A 329 5.52 -11.25 -3.46
N GLU A 330 5.03 -12.49 -3.60
CA GLU A 330 5.42 -13.40 -4.68
C GLU A 330 4.98 -12.89 -6.06
N ILE A 331 3.71 -12.49 -6.19
CA ILE A 331 3.21 -11.93 -7.48
C ILE A 331 3.92 -10.62 -7.81
N ALA A 332 4.23 -9.78 -6.83
CA ALA A 332 4.98 -8.55 -7.04
C ALA A 332 6.39 -8.83 -7.54
N LYS A 333 7.07 -9.83 -6.99
CA LYS A 333 8.39 -10.28 -7.43
C LYS A 333 8.37 -10.76 -8.89
N ASP A 334 7.39 -11.58 -9.27
CA ASP A 334 7.27 -12.07 -10.65
C ASP A 334 6.92 -10.95 -11.64
N ALA A 335 6.15 -9.95 -11.18
CA ALA A 335 5.86 -8.75 -11.96
C ALA A 335 7.05 -7.77 -12.08
N GLY A 336 8.10 -7.95 -11.27
CA GLY A 336 9.25 -7.03 -11.19
C GLY A 336 8.92 -5.71 -10.48
N THR A 337 8.04 -5.76 -9.46
CA THR A 337 7.58 -4.60 -8.70
C THR A 337 7.44 -4.93 -7.21
N ILE A 338 6.63 -4.15 -6.50
CA ILE A 338 6.34 -4.29 -5.07
C ILE A 338 4.84 -4.42 -4.81
N GLY A 339 4.44 -5.08 -3.71
CA GLY A 339 3.04 -5.31 -3.36
C GLY A 339 2.18 -4.03 -3.30
N TYR A 340 2.78 -2.87 -3.02
CA TYR A 340 2.11 -1.56 -3.05
C TYR A 340 1.52 -1.25 -4.44
N GLU A 341 2.30 -1.45 -5.50
CA GLU A 341 1.86 -1.18 -6.88
C GLU A 341 0.74 -2.15 -7.28
N ILE A 342 0.88 -3.44 -6.93
CA ILE A 342 -0.18 -4.42 -7.19
C ILE A 342 -1.52 -3.96 -6.60
N LEU A 343 -1.53 -3.56 -5.33
CA LEU A 343 -2.76 -3.13 -4.65
C LEU A 343 -3.34 -1.85 -5.24
N THR A 344 -2.49 -0.83 -5.44
CA THR A 344 -2.93 0.49 -5.92
C THR A 344 -3.33 0.48 -7.39
N SER A 345 -2.90 -0.53 -8.15
CA SER A 345 -3.29 -0.71 -9.55
C SER A 345 -4.71 -1.29 -9.73
N LEU A 346 -5.30 -1.90 -8.68
CA LEU A 346 -6.63 -2.51 -8.78
C LEU A 346 -7.69 -1.49 -9.17
N GLY A 347 -8.20 -1.61 -10.39
CA GLY A 347 -9.18 -0.70 -10.99
C GLY A 347 -10.58 -0.79 -10.37
N SER A 348 -11.46 0.12 -10.78
CA SER A 348 -12.86 0.17 -10.32
C SER A 348 -13.71 -1.02 -10.79
N ARG A 349 -13.29 -1.72 -11.86
CA ARG A 349 -13.97 -2.92 -12.35
C ARG A 349 -13.82 -4.13 -11.41
N VAL A 350 -12.75 -4.18 -10.60
CA VAL A 350 -12.55 -5.23 -9.58
C VAL A 350 -13.52 -4.98 -8.43
N LYS A 351 -14.41 -5.92 -8.15
CA LYS A 351 -15.39 -5.80 -7.06
C LYS A 351 -14.72 -6.00 -5.71
N ARG A 352 -14.86 -5.01 -4.80
CA ARG A 352 -14.37 -5.11 -3.42
C ARG A 352 -15.41 -5.81 -2.55
N HIS A 353 -15.01 -6.90 -1.93
CA HIS A 353 -15.82 -7.66 -0.98
C HIS A 353 -15.13 -7.67 0.38
N TYR A 354 -15.83 -7.22 1.42
CA TYR A 354 -15.26 -7.12 2.76
C TYR A 354 -15.81 -8.24 3.64
N ILE A 355 -14.88 -8.93 4.35
CA ILE A 355 -15.21 -9.89 5.39
C ILE A 355 -14.61 -9.44 6.73
N ASP A 356 -15.28 -9.74 7.82
CA ASP A 356 -14.84 -9.43 9.19
C ASP A 356 -15.17 -10.64 10.07
N ASN A 357 -14.35 -11.69 9.95
CA ASN A 357 -14.53 -12.98 10.64
C ASN A 357 -13.79 -12.99 11.98
#